data_ebeb0abb33a26cf1d9015dadcd7c0a29
#
_entry.id   ebeb0abb33a26cf1d9015dadcd7c0a29
#
_cell.length_a   1.000
_cell.length_b   1.000
_cell.length_c   1.000
_cell.angle_alpha   90.00
_cell.angle_beta   90.00
_cell.angle_gamma   90.00
#
_symmetry.space_group_name_H-M   'P 1'
#
loop_
_entity.id
_entity.type
_entity.pdbx_description
1 polymer ?
#
loop_
_entity_poly.entity_id
_entity_poly.type
_entity_poly.pdbx_seq_one_letter_code
_entity_poly.pdbx_strand_id
1 'polypeptide(L)'
;MKRFLVLAACMVLLSGCTQSNIVNPESETKIADPNFDIQDDIEIDWTQVSADAESVFEDTGAYPYSKDFHFLLEPQKKEVMLVWVVSDDFPASEIRTYSDNLIKGFNDVVATQDFSIETSSDDSYGGLWKNYALSFGFAPESTQDDEETWFISGNFGAGVDFVLPDTAELEKNLAAQESGGTQAAE
;
A
#
# COMPACT_ATOMS: atom_id res chain seq x y z
N MET A 1 -29.39 -54.75 -36.03
CA MET A 1 -30.07 -53.47 -36.26
C MET A 1 -30.02 -52.49 -35.05
N LYS A 2 -29.60 -52.93 -33.83
CA LYS A 2 -29.54 -52.01 -32.64
C LYS A 2 -28.28 -51.16 -32.56
N ARG A 3 -27.22 -51.45 -33.32
CA ARG A 3 -25.93 -50.72 -33.27
C ARG A 3 -25.86 -49.51 -34.20
N PHE A 4 -26.73 -49.39 -35.19
CA PHE A 4 -26.79 -48.24 -36.10
C PHE A 4 -27.61 -47.06 -35.55
N LEU A 5 -28.50 -47.32 -34.60
CA LEU A 5 -29.37 -46.27 -33.99
C LEU A 5 -28.60 -45.42 -32.96
N VAL A 6 -27.51 -45.94 -32.37
CA VAL A 6 -26.71 -45.20 -31.41
C VAL A 6 -25.77 -44.21 -32.10
N LEU A 7 -25.30 -44.49 -33.30
CA LEU A 7 -24.42 -43.63 -34.08
C LEU A 7 -25.16 -42.38 -34.66
N ALA A 8 -26.44 -42.50 -34.92
CA ALA A 8 -27.26 -41.38 -35.43
C ALA A 8 -27.60 -40.36 -34.34
N ALA A 9 -27.63 -40.77 -33.07
CA ALA A 9 -27.97 -39.88 -31.95
C ALA A 9 -26.77 -38.97 -31.51
N CYS A 10 -25.53 -39.35 -31.86
CA CYS A 10 -24.35 -38.53 -31.48
C CYS A 10 -24.02 -37.39 -32.45
N MET A 11 -24.64 -37.34 -33.65
CA MET A 11 -24.35 -36.30 -34.65
C MET A 11 -25.24 -35.02 -34.49
N VAL A 12 -26.24 -35.06 -33.62
CA VAL A 12 -27.18 -33.92 -33.47
C VAL A 12 -26.70 -32.93 -32.38
N LEU A 13 -25.68 -33.24 -31.60
CA LEU A 13 -25.24 -32.39 -30.49
C LEU A 13 -24.04 -31.48 -30.85
N LEU A 14 -23.60 -31.42 -32.11
CA LEU A 14 -22.45 -30.58 -32.55
C LEU A 14 -22.87 -29.34 -33.34
N SER A 15 -24.16 -29.01 -33.41
CA SER A 15 -24.59 -27.68 -33.92
C SER A 15 -24.59 -26.64 -32.82
N GLY A 16 -23.42 -26.43 -32.17
CA GLY A 16 -23.14 -25.28 -31.36
C GLY A 16 -23.00 -24.07 -32.30
N CYS A 17 -24.04 -23.23 -32.38
CA CYS A 17 -23.92 -21.92 -33.02
C CYS A 17 -22.86 -21.12 -32.32
N THR A 18 -21.65 -21.07 -32.89
CA THR A 18 -20.73 -20.00 -32.61
C THR A 18 -21.28 -18.73 -33.29
N GLN A 19 -22.08 -17.96 -32.59
CA GLN A 19 -22.30 -16.58 -32.99
C GLN A 19 -20.95 -15.87 -32.84
N SER A 20 -20.31 -15.68 -33.99
CA SER A 20 -19.15 -14.81 -34.07
C SER A 20 -19.60 -13.38 -33.73
N ASN A 21 -19.11 -12.84 -32.63
CA ASN A 21 -19.37 -11.46 -32.22
C ASN A 21 -18.45 -10.50 -33.02
N ILE A 22 -18.37 -10.72 -34.36
CA ILE A 22 -17.68 -9.79 -35.26
C ILE A 22 -18.65 -8.65 -35.51
N VAL A 23 -18.45 -7.54 -34.82
CA VAL A 23 -19.14 -6.27 -35.09
C VAL A 23 -18.73 -5.80 -36.46
N ASN A 24 -19.68 -5.75 -37.39
CA ASN A 24 -19.44 -5.25 -38.76
C ASN A 24 -19.15 -3.74 -38.66
N PRO A 25 -17.99 -3.24 -39.14
CA PRO A 25 -17.62 -1.83 -38.98
C PRO A 25 -18.51 -0.83 -39.79
N GLU A 26 -19.48 -1.33 -40.57
CA GLU A 26 -20.38 -0.49 -41.37
C GLU A 26 -21.75 -0.22 -40.74
N SER A 27 -22.06 -0.80 -39.58
CA SER A 27 -23.22 -0.37 -38.84
C SER A 27 -22.84 0.80 -37.94
N GLU A 28 -23.42 1.98 -38.17
CA GLU A 28 -23.35 3.15 -37.30
C GLU A 28 -24.04 2.86 -35.93
N THR A 29 -23.58 1.80 -35.24
CA THR A 29 -23.83 1.66 -33.84
C THR A 29 -22.87 2.65 -33.17
N LYS A 30 -23.43 3.75 -32.64
CA LYS A 30 -22.69 4.58 -31.69
C LYS A 30 -22.07 3.61 -30.68
N ILE A 31 -20.76 3.40 -30.80
CA ILE A 31 -19.99 2.82 -29.71
C ILE A 31 -20.27 3.75 -28.56
N ALA A 32 -20.98 3.26 -27.54
CA ALA A 32 -21.10 4.02 -26.31
C ALA A 32 -19.66 4.27 -25.90
N ASP A 33 -19.21 5.52 -25.96
CA ASP A 33 -17.95 5.92 -25.35
C ASP A 33 -17.99 5.34 -23.95
N PRO A 34 -17.02 4.49 -23.57
CA PRO A 34 -16.96 4.06 -22.21
C PRO A 34 -16.88 5.35 -21.40
N ASN A 35 -17.96 5.64 -20.67
CA ASN A 35 -18.00 6.81 -19.81
C ASN A 35 -17.01 6.56 -18.69
N PHE A 36 -15.76 7.00 -18.86
CA PHE A 36 -14.78 7.11 -17.82
C PHE A 36 -15.02 8.42 -17.04
N ASP A 37 -16.29 8.76 -16.77
CA ASP A 37 -16.56 9.75 -15.75
C ASP A 37 -16.00 9.15 -14.45
N ILE A 38 -14.80 9.59 -14.11
CA ILE A 38 -14.21 9.42 -12.80
C ILE A 38 -15.26 9.96 -11.85
N GLN A 39 -15.85 9.09 -11.03
CA GLN A 39 -16.77 9.54 -10.01
C GLN A 39 -15.94 10.38 -9.04
N ASP A 40 -16.15 11.68 -9.05
CA ASP A 40 -15.46 12.63 -8.16
C ASP A 40 -15.78 12.41 -6.67
N ASP A 41 -16.63 11.42 -6.34
CA ASP A 41 -17.12 11.10 -5.00
C ASP A 41 -16.84 9.63 -4.60
N ILE A 42 -15.65 9.08 -4.91
CA ILE A 42 -15.27 7.77 -4.37
C ILE A 42 -14.99 7.95 -2.88
N GLU A 43 -15.82 7.35 -2.04
CA GLU A 43 -15.59 7.27 -0.60
C GLU A 43 -14.60 6.11 -0.31
N ILE A 44 -13.43 6.44 0.20
CA ILE A 44 -12.42 5.45 0.60
C ILE A 44 -12.94 4.71 1.85
N ASP A 45 -13.02 3.39 1.79
CA ASP A 45 -13.29 2.55 2.95
C ASP A 45 -12.01 2.38 3.80
N TRP A 46 -11.84 3.28 4.77
CA TRP A 46 -10.68 3.27 5.64
C TRP A 46 -10.58 2.04 6.53
N THR A 47 -11.69 1.31 6.76
CA THR A 47 -11.65 0.04 7.48
C THR A 47 -10.99 -1.04 6.62
N GLN A 48 -11.31 -1.05 5.32
CA GLN A 48 -10.67 -1.97 4.39
C GLN A 48 -9.20 -1.58 4.19
N VAL A 49 -8.88 -0.28 4.08
CA VAL A 49 -7.49 0.21 4.02
C VAL A 49 -6.68 -0.27 5.21
N SER A 50 -7.25 -0.24 6.44
CA SER A 50 -6.59 -0.77 7.64
C SER A 50 -6.21 -2.24 7.47
N ALA A 51 -7.19 -3.06 7.15
CA ALA A 51 -6.98 -4.50 7.01
C ALA A 51 -5.96 -4.85 5.89
N ASP A 52 -6.03 -4.13 4.77
CA ASP A 52 -5.11 -4.34 3.65
C ASP A 52 -3.69 -3.89 4.01
N ALA A 53 -3.53 -2.75 4.71
CA ALA A 53 -2.23 -2.26 5.16
C ALA A 53 -1.61 -3.20 6.21
N GLU A 54 -2.37 -3.64 7.22
CA GLU A 54 -1.93 -4.65 8.19
C GLU A 54 -1.44 -5.92 7.46
N SER A 55 -2.20 -6.43 6.50
CA SER A 55 -1.81 -7.61 5.71
C SER A 55 -0.49 -7.41 4.94
N VAL A 56 -0.21 -6.19 4.47
CA VAL A 56 1.03 -5.87 3.75
C VAL A 56 2.20 -5.73 4.70
N PHE A 57 2.06 -4.93 5.76
CA PHE A 57 3.17 -4.54 6.62
C PHE A 57 3.50 -5.57 7.72
N GLU A 58 2.56 -6.46 8.05
CA GLU A 58 2.80 -7.57 8.97
C GLU A 58 3.27 -8.85 8.28
N ASP A 59 3.42 -8.85 6.95
CA ASP A 59 3.99 -9.99 6.23
C ASP A 59 5.48 -10.17 6.57
N THR A 60 5.76 -11.04 7.51
CA THR A 60 7.14 -11.36 7.94
C THR A 60 7.97 -12.06 6.87
N GLY A 61 7.35 -12.53 5.78
CA GLY A 61 8.07 -13.06 4.62
C GLY A 61 8.68 -11.95 3.79
N ALA A 62 7.98 -10.81 3.66
CA ALA A 62 8.47 -9.61 2.99
C ALA A 62 9.28 -8.72 3.94
N TYR A 63 8.84 -8.62 5.20
CA TYR A 63 9.42 -7.75 6.23
C TYR A 63 9.81 -8.55 7.48
N PRO A 64 10.98 -9.18 7.51
CA PRO A 64 11.40 -10.11 8.60
C PRO A 64 11.41 -9.49 9.99
N TYR A 65 11.57 -8.17 10.09
CA TYR A 65 11.60 -7.45 11.36
C TYR A 65 10.24 -6.93 11.81
N SER A 66 9.19 -7.07 10.99
CA SER A 66 7.85 -6.60 11.33
C SER A 66 7.27 -7.39 12.52
N LYS A 67 6.59 -6.67 13.42
CA LYS A 67 5.89 -7.20 14.59
C LYS A 67 4.44 -6.81 14.62
N ASP A 68 4.14 -5.54 14.35
CA ASP A 68 2.78 -4.99 14.37
C ASP A 68 2.74 -3.73 13.50
N PHE A 69 1.55 -3.34 13.06
CA PHE A 69 1.36 -2.14 12.28
C PHE A 69 0.12 -1.39 12.76
N HIS A 70 0.28 -0.10 13.04
CA HIS A 70 -0.82 0.75 13.47
C HIS A 70 -0.95 1.95 12.54
N PHE A 71 -2.19 2.32 12.23
CA PHE A 71 -2.41 3.59 11.59
C PHE A 71 -3.58 4.35 12.24
N LEU A 72 -3.45 5.66 12.27
CA LEU A 72 -4.49 6.58 12.71
C LEU A 72 -4.76 7.58 11.59
N LEU A 73 -6.03 7.76 11.29
CA LEU A 73 -6.47 8.74 10.31
C LEU A 73 -7.32 9.81 10.99
N GLU A 74 -7.02 11.08 10.72
CA GLU A 74 -7.88 12.21 11.02
C GLU A 74 -8.44 12.82 9.71
N PRO A 75 -9.55 12.30 9.17
CA PRO A 75 -10.04 12.69 7.84
C PRO A 75 -10.33 14.17 7.70
N GLN A 76 -10.82 14.79 8.79
CA GLN A 76 -11.15 16.23 8.83
C GLN A 76 -9.92 17.12 8.67
N LYS A 77 -8.77 16.66 9.16
CA LYS A 77 -7.49 17.36 9.05
C LYS A 77 -6.68 16.92 7.86
N LYS A 78 -7.07 15.82 7.22
CA LYS A 78 -6.28 15.13 6.21
C LYS A 78 -4.89 14.77 6.72
N GLU A 79 -4.84 14.15 7.89
CA GLU A 79 -3.61 13.69 8.55
C GLU A 79 -3.64 12.18 8.70
N VAL A 80 -2.54 11.52 8.37
CA VAL A 80 -2.29 10.09 8.53
C VAL A 80 -1.09 9.90 9.44
N MET A 81 -1.21 9.06 10.46
CA MET A 81 -0.10 8.60 11.27
C MET A 81 0.10 7.10 11.03
N LEU A 82 1.32 6.70 10.71
CA LEU A 82 1.72 5.32 10.50
C LEU A 82 2.78 4.94 11.53
N VAL A 83 2.55 3.91 12.32
CA VAL A 83 3.52 3.37 13.26
C VAL A 83 3.80 1.94 12.91
N TRP A 84 5.03 1.64 12.54
CA TRP A 84 5.46 0.27 12.29
C TRP A 84 6.25 -0.24 13.47
N VAL A 85 5.68 -1.20 14.18
CA VAL A 85 6.37 -1.86 15.29
C VAL A 85 7.30 -2.92 14.70
N VAL A 86 8.56 -2.83 15.04
CA VAL A 86 9.61 -3.72 14.55
C VAL A 86 10.35 -4.37 15.72
N SER A 87 11.09 -5.45 15.44
CA SER A 87 11.87 -6.12 16.48
C SER A 87 12.94 -5.18 17.07
N ASP A 88 13.29 -5.40 18.34
CA ASP A 88 14.26 -4.58 19.07
C ASP A 88 15.66 -4.62 18.46
N ASP A 89 15.97 -5.63 17.66
CA ASP A 89 17.22 -5.78 16.92
C ASP A 89 17.15 -5.25 15.48
N PHE A 90 16.14 -4.42 15.17
CA PHE A 90 15.97 -3.83 13.85
C PHE A 90 17.19 -3.02 13.42
N PRO A 91 17.88 -3.38 12.32
CA PRO A 91 19.14 -2.76 11.97
C PRO A 91 18.93 -1.38 11.31
N ALA A 92 19.77 -0.42 11.70
CA ALA A 92 19.76 0.94 11.14
C ALA A 92 19.84 0.96 9.61
N SER A 93 20.57 -0.01 9.02
CA SER A 93 20.70 -0.13 7.56
C SER A 93 19.38 -0.39 6.83
N GLU A 94 18.36 -0.94 7.50
CA GLU A 94 17.06 -1.24 6.92
C GLU A 94 16.07 -0.08 7.05
N ILE A 95 16.30 0.88 7.95
CA ILE A 95 15.36 1.98 8.24
C ILE A 95 14.97 2.70 6.95
N ARG A 96 15.92 3.02 6.10
CA ARG A 96 15.64 3.73 4.83
C ARG A 96 14.73 2.92 3.91
N THR A 97 15.04 1.63 3.72
CA THR A 97 14.27 0.73 2.87
C THR A 97 12.85 0.55 3.40
N TYR A 98 12.70 0.33 4.70
CA TYR A 98 11.40 0.20 5.34
C TYR A 98 10.60 1.50 5.26
N SER A 99 11.23 2.67 5.44
CA SER A 99 10.56 3.97 5.31
C SER A 99 10.03 4.20 3.89
N ASP A 100 10.86 3.95 2.87
CA ASP A 100 10.44 4.06 1.47
C ASP A 100 9.26 3.12 1.19
N ASN A 101 9.33 1.86 1.65
CA ASN A 101 8.28 0.87 1.46
C ASN A 101 6.99 1.23 2.22
N LEU A 102 7.10 1.75 3.45
CA LEU A 102 5.96 2.18 4.24
C LEU A 102 5.17 3.29 3.54
N ILE A 103 5.86 4.34 3.13
CA ILE A 103 5.23 5.52 2.54
C ILE A 103 4.61 5.17 1.17
N LYS A 104 5.35 4.44 0.32
CA LYS A 104 4.89 3.98 -1.00
C LYS A 104 3.78 2.95 -0.88
N GLY A 105 3.98 1.93 -0.04
CA GLY A 105 3.04 0.84 0.13
C GLY A 105 1.70 1.29 0.69
N PHE A 106 1.69 2.20 1.67
CA PHE A 106 0.44 2.74 2.19
C PHE A 106 -0.32 3.56 1.13
N ASN A 107 0.38 4.42 0.37
CA ASN A 107 -0.24 5.09 -0.78
C ASN A 107 -0.88 4.10 -1.73
N ASP A 108 -0.19 3.01 -2.07
CA ASP A 108 -0.65 2.05 -3.07
C ASP A 108 -1.84 1.24 -2.56
N VAL A 109 -1.89 0.92 -1.27
CA VAL A 109 -3.07 0.32 -0.63
C VAL A 109 -4.29 1.25 -0.80
N VAL A 110 -4.15 2.55 -0.50
CA VAL A 110 -5.25 3.51 -0.66
C VAL A 110 -5.64 3.67 -2.14
N ALA A 111 -4.67 3.71 -3.04
CA ALA A 111 -4.90 3.83 -4.48
C ALA A 111 -5.65 2.63 -5.09
N THR A 112 -5.70 1.48 -4.40
CA THR A 112 -6.54 0.34 -4.86
C THR A 112 -8.03 0.64 -4.77
N GLN A 113 -8.44 1.56 -3.90
CA GLN A 113 -9.84 1.92 -3.70
C GLN A 113 -10.24 3.17 -4.48
N ASP A 114 -9.31 4.08 -4.72
CA ASP A 114 -9.54 5.30 -5.50
C ASP A 114 -8.47 5.44 -6.59
N PHE A 115 -8.83 5.06 -7.81
CA PHE A 115 -7.93 5.13 -8.97
C PHE A 115 -7.58 6.55 -9.43
N SER A 116 -8.17 7.59 -8.82
CA SER A 116 -7.72 8.97 -9.00
C SER A 116 -6.43 9.28 -8.24
N ILE A 117 -6.09 8.46 -7.24
CA ILE A 117 -4.85 8.53 -6.49
C ILE A 117 -3.76 7.83 -7.30
N GLU A 118 -2.73 8.57 -7.70
CA GLU A 118 -1.58 8.01 -8.40
C GLU A 118 -0.86 6.99 -7.52
N THR A 119 -0.55 5.82 -8.08
CA THR A 119 0.30 4.82 -7.42
C THR A 119 1.73 5.34 -7.29
N SER A 120 2.48 4.76 -6.37
CA SER A 120 3.90 5.07 -6.20
C SER A 120 4.75 4.61 -7.39
N SER A 121 5.96 5.13 -7.50
CA SER A 121 6.95 4.75 -8.50
C SER A 121 8.36 4.88 -7.95
N ASP A 122 9.38 4.62 -8.78
CA ASP A 122 10.78 4.83 -8.37
C ASP A 122 11.03 6.28 -7.94
N ASP A 123 10.40 7.24 -8.62
CA ASP A 123 10.60 8.68 -8.44
C ASP A 123 9.47 9.37 -7.65
N SER A 124 8.46 8.62 -7.17
CA SER A 124 7.27 9.20 -6.51
C SER A 124 6.75 8.32 -5.38
N TYR A 125 6.40 8.94 -4.28
CA TYR A 125 5.69 8.27 -3.17
C TYR A 125 4.17 8.11 -3.41
N GLY A 126 3.65 8.65 -4.51
CA GLY A 126 2.26 8.51 -4.92
C GLY A 126 1.38 9.72 -4.63
N GLY A 127 0.11 9.63 -5.08
CA GLY A 127 -0.82 10.76 -5.13
C GLY A 127 -1.49 11.10 -3.81
N LEU A 128 -1.59 10.17 -2.86
CA LEU A 128 -2.21 10.38 -1.55
C LEU A 128 -1.59 11.58 -0.82
N TRP A 129 -0.27 11.64 -0.82
CA TRP A 129 0.51 12.61 -0.08
C TRP A 129 0.41 14.04 -0.62
N LYS A 130 -0.17 14.24 -1.80
CA LYS A 130 -0.50 15.59 -2.31
C LYS A 130 -1.57 16.26 -1.44
N ASN A 131 -2.45 15.47 -0.82
CA ASN A 131 -3.61 15.94 -0.09
C ASN A 131 -3.57 15.63 1.41
N TYR A 132 -2.74 14.66 1.84
CA TYR A 132 -2.63 14.21 3.22
C TYR A 132 -1.25 14.50 3.78
N ALA A 133 -1.21 15.02 5.00
CA ALA A 133 0.01 15.09 5.80
C ALA A 133 0.31 13.71 6.38
N LEU A 134 1.59 13.39 6.54
CA LEU A 134 2.08 12.13 7.08
C LEU A 134 2.90 12.36 8.33
N SER A 135 2.54 11.66 9.41
CA SER A 135 3.42 11.37 10.54
C SER A 135 3.74 9.89 10.52
N PHE A 136 5.00 9.50 10.66
CA PHE A 136 5.36 8.08 10.70
C PHE A 136 6.48 7.80 11.69
N GLY A 137 6.59 6.55 12.14
CA GLY A 137 7.66 6.12 12.99
C GLY A 137 7.88 4.61 12.97
N PHE A 138 9.09 4.20 13.36
CA PHE A 138 9.46 2.82 13.63
C PHE A 138 9.71 2.65 15.11
N ALA A 139 8.83 1.89 15.77
CA ALA A 139 8.84 1.66 17.21
C ALA A 139 9.47 0.31 17.54
N PRO A 140 10.42 0.21 18.48
CA PRO A 140 10.86 -1.07 19.02
C PRO A 140 9.70 -1.80 19.71
N GLU A 141 9.59 -3.13 19.54
CA GLU A 141 8.52 -3.94 20.16
C GLU A 141 8.43 -3.74 21.67
N SER A 142 9.58 -3.68 22.36
CA SER A 142 9.63 -3.58 23.83
C SER A 142 9.27 -2.21 24.39
N THR A 143 9.37 -1.15 23.59
CA THR A 143 9.19 0.26 24.03
C THR A 143 8.30 1.07 23.08
N GLN A 144 7.39 0.43 22.36
CA GLN A 144 6.55 1.06 21.35
C GLN A 144 5.72 2.25 21.84
N ASP A 145 5.38 2.25 23.13
CA ASP A 145 4.58 3.31 23.77
C ASP A 145 5.41 4.57 24.12
N ASP A 146 6.73 4.53 23.94
CA ASP A 146 7.64 5.62 24.27
C ASP A 146 8.32 6.15 22.98
N GLU A 147 7.76 7.23 22.41
CA GLU A 147 8.26 7.83 21.18
C GLU A 147 9.73 8.29 21.24
N GLU A 148 10.26 8.56 22.45
CA GLU A 148 11.67 8.95 22.61
C GLU A 148 12.63 7.80 22.30
N THR A 149 12.13 6.57 22.30
CA THR A 149 12.91 5.35 22.02
C THR A 149 12.80 4.86 20.58
N TRP A 150 11.98 5.51 19.76
CA TRP A 150 11.76 5.06 18.39
C TRP A 150 13.03 5.20 17.56
N PHE A 151 13.28 4.23 16.68
CA PHE A 151 14.41 4.24 15.77
C PHE A 151 14.42 5.46 14.83
N ILE A 152 13.24 5.87 14.39
CA ILE A 152 13.02 7.09 13.59
C ILE A 152 11.57 7.54 13.76
N SER A 153 11.36 8.84 13.68
CA SER A 153 10.06 9.46 13.44
C SER A 153 10.19 10.59 12.44
N GLY A 154 9.13 10.87 11.71
CA GLY A 154 9.11 11.94 10.72
C GLY A 154 7.72 12.53 10.56
N ASN A 155 7.67 13.83 10.23
CA ASN A 155 6.44 14.56 9.98
C ASN A 155 6.57 15.34 8.68
N PHE A 156 5.64 15.14 7.76
CA PHE A 156 5.60 15.77 6.46
C PHE A 156 4.25 16.40 6.20
N GLY A 157 4.23 17.65 5.79
CA GLY A 157 3.00 18.33 5.38
C GLY A 157 2.46 17.79 4.05
N ALA A 158 1.17 17.99 3.79
CA ALA A 158 0.57 17.64 2.51
C ALA A 158 1.25 18.40 1.35
N GLY A 159 1.57 17.69 0.27
CA GLY A 159 2.21 18.24 -0.93
C GLY A 159 3.69 18.58 -0.77
N VAL A 160 4.32 18.17 0.33
CA VAL A 160 5.76 18.34 0.56
C VAL A 160 6.52 17.11 0.08
N ASP A 161 7.67 17.31 -0.58
CA ASP A 161 8.53 16.21 -0.97
C ASP A 161 9.13 15.52 0.27
N PHE A 162 9.10 14.19 0.28
CA PHE A 162 9.70 13.41 1.34
C PHE A 162 11.23 13.39 1.20
N VAL A 163 11.90 13.90 2.23
CA VAL A 163 13.35 13.83 2.35
C VAL A 163 13.69 12.95 3.55
N LEU A 164 13.92 11.69 3.28
CA LEU A 164 14.35 10.74 4.30
C LEU A 164 15.86 10.87 4.52
N PRO A 165 16.34 10.80 5.78
CA PRO A 165 17.76 10.83 6.07
C PRO A 165 18.47 9.65 5.41
N ASP A 166 19.75 9.81 5.09
CA ASP A 166 20.54 8.71 4.56
C ASP A 166 20.96 7.73 5.68
N THR A 167 21.36 6.52 5.29
CA THR A 167 21.72 5.46 6.25
C THR A 167 22.85 5.88 7.19
N ALA A 168 23.84 6.62 6.71
CA ALA A 168 24.96 7.06 7.53
C ALA A 168 24.54 8.12 8.57
N GLU A 169 23.59 8.98 8.23
CA GLU A 169 22.98 9.94 9.15
C GLU A 169 22.16 9.22 10.22
N LEU A 170 21.37 8.23 9.82
CA LEU A 170 20.57 7.40 10.74
C LEU A 170 21.45 6.63 11.71
N GLU A 171 22.48 5.95 11.25
CA GLU A 171 23.44 5.23 12.10
C GLU A 171 24.12 6.16 13.11
N LYS A 172 24.50 7.36 12.68
CA LYS A 172 25.10 8.37 13.56
C LYS A 172 24.12 8.84 14.64
N ASN A 173 22.85 9.04 14.29
CA ASN A 173 21.83 9.52 15.22
C ASN A 173 21.50 8.43 16.26
N LEU A 174 21.38 7.17 15.86
CA LEU A 174 21.15 6.05 16.76
C LEU A 174 22.35 5.84 17.71
N ALA A 175 23.59 5.87 17.22
CA ALA A 175 24.78 5.79 18.06
C ALA A 175 24.88 6.95 19.07
N ALA A 176 24.37 8.14 18.73
CA ALA A 176 24.32 9.27 19.63
C ALA A 176 23.27 9.08 20.75
N GLN A 177 22.11 8.46 20.43
CA GLN A 177 21.09 8.11 21.42
C GLN A 177 21.59 7.07 22.43
N GLU A 178 22.24 5.99 21.96
CA GLU A 178 22.83 4.95 22.82
C GLU A 178 23.89 5.55 23.77
N SER A 179 24.70 6.48 23.29
CA SER A 179 25.75 7.11 24.10
C SER A 179 25.22 8.13 25.12
N GLY A 180 24.08 8.78 24.82
CA GLY A 180 23.42 9.77 25.70
C GLY A 180 22.66 9.12 26.87
N GLY A 181 22.11 7.92 26.67
CA GLY A 181 21.37 7.18 27.71
C GLY A 181 22.22 6.67 28.87
N THR A 182 23.53 6.58 28.70
CA THR A 182 24.45 6.06 29.74
C THR A 182 24.85 7.10 30.79
N GLN A 183 24.55 8.38 30.62
CA GLN A 183 24.93 9.45 31.54
C GLN A 183 23.87 9.84 32.60
N ALA A 184 22.69 9.25 32.58
CA ALA A 184 21.60 9.60 33.52
C ALA A 184 21.45 8.64 34.70
N ALA A 185 22.38 7.69 34.92
CA ALA A 185 22.32 6.68 35.99
C ALA A 185 23.55 6.70 36.90
N GLU A 186 23.96 7.90 37.38
CA GLU A 186 24.87 8.02 38.54
C GLU A 186 24.32 8.98 39.58
#